data_83bd54f718cbdbaecf3ab6c593e28687
#
_entry.id   83bd54f718cbdbaecf3ab6c593e28687
#
_cell.length_a   1.000
_cell.length_b   1.000
_cell.length_c   1.000
_cell.angle_alpha   90.00
_cell.angle_beta   90.00
_cell.angle_gamma   90.00
#
_symmetry.space_group_name_H-M   'P 1'
#
loop_
_entity.id
_entity.type
_entity.pdbx_description
1 polymer ?
#
loop_
_entity_poly.entity_id
_entity_poly.type
_entity_poly.pdbx_seq_one_letter_code
_entity_poly.pdbx_strand_id
1 'polypeptide(L)'
;MRSAERGNAWAMNALGDLYENGHGVPQSYENALAWYQEAAREGDALAHWNIGNLSEQGHGTAASHEEAMRWYQIGAARGHPLSMHSVGRLVHRGLGTKADLVEAYAWYALAALRFTEEDAEEAVENSRLLQEAAGLLSKEERTRGDARTAELDRKFARPQKGRASSGSDA
;
A
#
# COMPACT_ATOMS: atom_id res chain seq x y z
N MET A 1 0.33 22.14 13.81
CA MET A 1 1.20 22.05 12.64
C MET A 1 0.95 20.79 11.80
N ARG A 2 1.15 19.55 12.30
CA ARG A 2 0.95 18.32 11.51
C ARG A 2 -0.44 18.10 10.86
N SER A 3 -1.50 18.73 11.32
CA SER A 3 -2.84 18.59 10.74
C SER A 3 -3.03 19.43 9.47
N ALA A 4 -2.37 20.59 9.37
CA ALA A 4 -2.40 21.44 8.18
C ALA A 4 -1.53 20.86 7.04
N GLU A 5 -0.41 20.21 7.41
CA GLU A 5 0.47 19.50 6.47
C GLU A 5 -0.25 18.31 5.82
N ARG A 6 -1.03 17.53 6.59
CA ARG A 6 -1.82 16.41 6.05
C ARG A 6 -2.94 16.86 5.11
N GLY A 7 -3.56 18.02 5.38
CA GLY A 7 -4.56 18.59 4.48
C GLY A 7 -3.98 18.99 3.13
N ASN A 8 -2.73 19.43 3.11
CA ASN A 8 -2.03 19.77 1.87
C ASN A 8 -1.67 18.52 1.05
N ALA A 9 -1.14 17.47 1.70
CA ALA A 9 -0.82 16.20 1.05
C ALA A 9 -2.05 15.53 0.41
N TRP A 10 -3.17 15.51 1.13
CA TRP A 10 -4.43 15.01 0.59
C TRP A 10 -4.92 15.83 -0.61
N ALA A 11 -4.84 17.16 -0.55
CA ALA A 11 -5.24 18.04 -1.66
C ALA A 11 -4.34 17.84 -2.90
N MET A 12 -3.04 17.64 -2.70
CA MET A 12 -2.10 17.31 -3.78
C MET A 12 -2.44 15.96 -4.42
N ASN A 13 -2.75 14.93 -3.61
CA ASN A 13 -3.17 13.64 -4.12
C ASN A 13 -4.49 13.75 -4.93
N ALA A 14 -5.46 14.52 -4.44
CA ALA A 14 -6.70 14.78 -5.16
C ALA A 14 -6.48 15.53 -6.49
N LEU A 15 -5.53 16.47 -6.55
CA LEU A 15 -5.14 17.11 -7.82
C LEU A 15 -4.54 16.09 -8.80
N GLY A 16 -3.71 15.17 -8.30
CA GLY A 16 -3.20 14.05 -9.10
C GLY A 16 -4.33 13.24 -9.72
N ASP A 17 -5.33 12.87 -8.93
CA ASP A 17 -6.52 12.13 -9.40
C ASP A 17 -7.31 12.89 -10.47
N LEU A 18 -7.51 14.21 -10.31
CA LEU A 18 -8.15 15.04 -11.33
C LEU A 18 -7.41 15.01 -12.66
N TYR A 19 -6.08 15.07 -12.64
CA TYR A 19 -5.27 14.97 -13.86
C TYR A 19 -5.23 13.55 -14.43
N GLU A 20 -5.19 12.52 -13.59
CA GLU A 20 -5.22 11.12 -14.01
C GLU A 20 -6.50 10.79 -14.77
N ASN A 21 -7.65 11.28 -14.27
CA ASN A 21 -8.96 10.98 -14.83
C ASN A 21 -9.52 12.05 -15.79
N GLY A 22 -8.86 13.21 -15.89
CA GLY A 22 -9.33 14.33 -16.73
C GLY A 22 -10.60 14.99 -16.19
N HIS A 23 -10.79 14.99 -14.86
CA HIS A 23 -11.98 15.55 -14.24
C HIS A 23 -11.81 17.08 -14.05
N GLY A 24 -12.43 17.85 -14.93
CA GLY A 24 -12.39 19.33 -14.91
C GLY A 24 -11.08 19.93 -15.45
N VAL A 25 -10.12 19.11 -15.81
CA VAL A 25 -8.84 19.48 -16.43
C VAL A 25 -8.54 18.51 -17.58
N PRO A 26 -7.73 18.86 -18.60
CA PRO A 26 -7.27 17.90 -19.59
C PRO A 26 -6.50 16.75 -18.90
N GLN A 27 -6.81 15.50 -19.26
CA GLN A 27 -6.09 14.34 -18.75
C GLN A 27 -4.61 14.44 -19.04
N SER A 28 -3.78 14.19 -18.04
CA SER A 28 -2.32 14.13 -18.17
C SER A 28 -1.71 13.28 -17.05
N TYR A 29 -1.21 12.12 -17.40
CA TYR A 29 -0.53 11.23 -16.46
C TYR A 29 0.79 11.83 -15.94
N GLU A 30 1.47 12.66 -16.73
CA GLU A 30 2.68 13.36 -16.30
C GLU A 30 2.38 14.36 -15.18
N ASN A 31 1.27 15.13 -15.32
CA ASN A 31 0.83 16.05 -14.28
C ASN A 31 0.31 15.28 -13.05
N ALA A 32 -0.42 14.19 -13.26
CA ALA A 32 -0.87 13.33 -12.17
C ALA A 32 0.32 12.80 -11.35
N LEU A 33 1.33 12.25 -12.05
CA LEU A 33 2.55 11.74 -11.43
C LEU A 33 3.28 12.84 -10.62
N ALA A 34 3.39 14.05 -11.17
CA ALA A 34 4.02 15.17 -10.48
C ALA A 34 3.27 15.51 -9.16
N TRP A 35 1.95 15.60 -9.19
CA TRP A 35 1.15 15.89 -8.01
C TRP A 35 1.19 14.76 -6.98
N TYR A 36 1.14 13.50 -7.39
CA TYR A 36 1.30 12.36 -6.50
C TYR A 36 2.69 12.34 -5.85
N GLN A 37 3.75 12.71 -6.58
CA GLN A 37 5.10 12.81 -6.02
C GLN A 37 5.18 13.89 -4.94
N GLU A 38 4.54 15.05 -5.13
CA GLU A 38 4.48 16.08 -4.08
C GLU A 38 3.69 15.57 -2.85
N ALA A 39 2.52 14.94 -3.06
CA ALA A 39 1.75 14.35 -1.97
C ALA A 39 2.56 13.28 -1.20
N ALA A 40 3.32 12.45 -1.92
CA ALA A 40 4.18 11.43 -1.33
C ALA A 40 5.32 12.02 -0.48
N ARG A 41 5.92 13.15 -0.91
CA ARG A 41 6.93 13.89 -0.14
C ARG A 41 6.36 14.42 1.17
N GLU A 42 5.11 14.89 1.13
CA GLU A 42 4.36 15.34 2.33
C GLU A 42 3.84 14.17 3.18
N GLY A 43 4.12 12.93 2.79
CA GLY A 43 3.85 11.73 3.58
C GLY A 43 2.50 11.05 3.33
N ASP A 44 1.80 11.39 2.24
CA ASP A 44 0.57 10.69 1.85
C ASP A 44 0.88 9.25 1.44
N ALA A 45 0.28 8.29 2.13
CA ALA A 45 0.50 6.88 1.86
C ALA A 45 -0.23 6.39 0.60
N LEU A 46 -1.39 6.97 0.29
CA LEU A 46 -2.16 6.68 -0.92
C LEU A 46 -1.41 7.14 -2.17
N ALA A 47 -0.74 8.31 -2.11
CA ALA A 47 0.05 8.82 -3.22
C ALA A 47 1.15 7.84 -3.67
N HIS A 48 1.77 7.10 -2.73
CA HIS A 48 2.74 6.08 -3.09
C HIS A 48 2.11 4.92 -3.88
N TRP A 49 0.88 4.54 -3.52
CA TRP A 49 0.15 3.52 -4.25
C TRP A 49 -0.22 4.01 -5.66
N ASN A 50 -0.69 5.25 -5.81
CA ASN A 50 -1.01 5.85 -7.10
C ASN A 50 0.22 5.91 -8.02
N ILE A 51 1.38 6.36 -7.50
CA ILE A 51 2.63 6.35 -8.27
C ILE A 51 3.01 4.92 -8.69
N GLY A 52 2.84 3.95 -7.79
CA GLY A 52 3.05 2.53 -8.10
C GLY A 52 2.17 2.05 -9.25
N ASN A 53 0.89 2.41 -9.26
CA ASN A 53 -0.04 2.06 -10.33
C ASN A 53 0.37 2.69 -11.67
N LEU A 54 0.69 3.99 -11.69
CA LEU A 54 1.16 4.66 -12.90
C LEU A 54 2.45 4.02 -13.43
N SER A 55 3.38 3.64 -12.53
CA SER A 55 4.62 2.97 -12.91
C SER A 55 4.38 1.56 -13.44
N GLU A 56 3.43 0.82 -12.88
CA GLU A 56 3.07 -0.53 -13.36
C GLU A 56 2.45 -0.49 -14.76
N GLN A 57 1.61 0.51 -15.01
CA GLN A 57 0.89 0.67 -16.28
C GLN A 57 1.69 1.41 -17.35
N GLY A 58 2.76 2.11 -16.97
CA GLY A 58 3.52 2.97 -17.90
C GLY A 58 2.81 4.28 -18.23
N HIS A 59 1.98 4.78 -17.32
CA HIS A 59 1.26 6.03 -17.49
C HIS A 59 2.10 7.21 -16.97
N GLY A 60 2.49 8.11 -17.87
CA GLY A 60 3.36 9.26 -17.56
C GLY A 60 4.81 8.88 -17.25
N THR A 61 5.16 7.59 -17.34
CA THR A 61 6.52 7.05 -17.15
C THR A 61 6.66 5.74 -17.93
N ALA A 62 7.87 5.18 -18.02
CA ALA A 62 8.07 3.86 -18.58
C ALA A 62 7.46 2.79 -17.65
N ALA A 63 6.77 1.78 -18.23
CA ALA A 63 6.22 0.68 -17.45
C ALA A 63 7.34 -0.12 -16.75
N SER A 64 7.24 -0.30 -15.45
CA SER A 64 8.21 -1.05 -14.65
C SER A 64 7.58 -1.64 -13.39
N HIS A 65 7.53 -2.98 -13.31
CA HIS A 65 7.08 -3.66 -12.11
C HIS A 65 8.07 -3.50 -10.94
N GLU A 66 9.37 -3.35 -11.21
CA GLU A 66 10.39 -3.11 -10.19
C GLU A 66 10.19 -1.74 -9.53
N GLU A 67 9.91 -0.71 -10.33
CA GLU A 67 9.64 0.63 -9.82
C GLU A 67 8.30 0.66 -9.06
N ALA A 68 7.25 0.05 -9.61
CA ALA A 68 5.96 -0.11 -8.93
C ALA A 68 6.12 -0.81 -7.58
N MET A 69 6.90 -1.90 -7.52
CA MET A 69 7.21 -2.63 -6.28
C MET A 69 7.83 -1.72 -5.23
N ARG A 70 8.78 -0.87 -5.60
CA ARG A 70 9.43 0.08 -4.66
C ARG A 70 8.40 1.05 -4.07
N TRP A 71 7.55 1.63 -4.92
CA TRP A 71 6.52 2.56 -4.47
C TRP A 71 5.49 1.90 -3.58
N TYR A 72 5.01 0.70 -3.94
CA TYR A 72 4.09 -0.06 -3.10
C TYR A 72 4.71 -0.42 -1.75
N GLN A 73 5.99 -0.82 -1.70
CA GLN A 73 6.68 -1.11 -0.43
C GLN A 73 6.77 0.13 0.47
N ILE A 74 6.96 1.33 -0.09
CA ILE A 74 6.98 2.57 0.68
C ILE A 74 5.57 2.87 1.24
N GLY A 75 4.52 2.72 0.43
CA GLY A 75 3.12 2.87 0.88
C GLY A 75 2.75 1.85 1.96
N ALA A 76 3.16 0.59 1.78
CA ALA A 76 2.97 -0.48 2.77
C ALA A 76 3.66 -0.18 4.10
N ALA A 77 4.89 0.35 4.07
CA ALA A 77 5.61 0.77 5.27
C ALA A 77 4.92 1.92 6.02
N ARG A 78 4.06 2.68 5.34
CA ARG A 78 3.19 3.70 5.93
C ARG A 78 1.84 3.17 6.39
N GLY A 79 1.60 1.87 6.24
CA GLY A 79 0.39 1.18 6.70
C GLY A 79 -0.76 1.20 5.69
N HIS A 80 -0.50 1.50 4.41
CA HIS A 80 -1.53 1.58 3.37
C HIS A 80 -1.93 0.17 2.88
N PRO A 81 -3.19 -0.27 3.05
CA PRO A 81 -3.60 -1.64 2.78
C PRO A 81 -3.52 -2.02 1.29
N LEU A 82 -3.91 -1.12 0.37
CA LEU A 82 -3.82 -1.37 -1.06
C LEU A 82 -2.38 -1.54 -1.54
N SER A 83 -1.43 -0.83 -0.91
CA SER A 83 0.00 -1.03 -1.19
C SER A 83 0.47 -2.41 -0.74
N MET A 84 0.03 -2.89 0.44
CA MET A 84 0.35 -4.24 0.92
C MET A 84 -0.24 -5.31 -0.01
N HIS A 85 -1.51 -5.14 -0.42
CA HIS A 85 -2.16 -5.99 -1.41
C HIS A 85 -1.37 -6.04 -2.73
N SER A 86 -0.95 -4.87 -3.25
CA SER A 86 -0.21 -4.76 -4.51
C SER A 86 1.16 -5.44 -4.43
N VAL A 87 1.88 -5.30 -3.30
CA VAL A 87 3.12 -6.06 -3.06
C VAL A 87 2.84 -7.56 -3.11
N GLY A 88 1.80 -8.04 -2.40
CA GLY A 88 1.41 -9.45 -2.42
C GLY A 88 1.12 -9.95 -3.84
N ARG A 89 0.40 -9.18 -4.64
CA ARG A 89 0.06 -9.49 -6.03
C ARG A 89 1.29 -9.59 -6.94
N LEU A 90 2.23 -8.65 -6.83
CA LEU A 90 3.47 -8.68 -7.61
C LEU A 90 4.36 -9.85 -7.21
N VAL A 91 4.50 -10.13 -5.91
CA VAL A 91 5.26 -11.29 -5.40
C VAL A 91 4.60 -12.61 -5.84
N HIS A 92 3.28 -12.71 -5.77
CA HIS A 92 2.54 -13.91 -6.21
C HIS A 92 2.81 -14.24 -7.68
N ARG A 93 2.83 -13.22 -8.54
CA ARG A 93 3.03 -13.37 -9.98
C ARG A 93 4.50 -13.38 -10.41
N GLY A 94 5.43 -13.06 -9.53
CA GLY A 94 6.84 -12.90 -9.87
C GLY A 94 7.12 -11.70 -10.78
N LEU A 95 6.34 -10.62 -10.63
CA LEU A 95 6.50 -9.39 -11.41
C LEU A 95 7.40 -8.41 -10.66
N GLY A 96 8.49 -8.00 -11.28
CA GLY A 96 9.51 -7.15 -10.66
C GLY A 96 10.27 -7.79 -9.50
N THR A 97 10.03 -9.08 -9.23
CA THR A 97 10.70 -9.89 -8.21
C THR A 97 10.52 -11.37 -8.51
N LYS A 98 11.23 -12.24 -7.77
CA LYS A 98 10.97 -13.69 -7.83
C LYS A 98 9.63 -14.01 -7.17
N ALA A 99 8.86 -14.91 -7.82
CA ALA A 99 7.63 -15.42 -7.24
C ALA A 99 7.89 -16.18 -5.93
N ASP A 100 7.11 -15.86 -4.90
CA ASP A 100 7.14 -16.53 -3.60
C ASP A 100 5.73 -16.55 -3.01
N LEU A 101 5.11 -17.72 -2.98
CA LEU A 101 3.72 -17.86 -2.54
C LEU A 101 3.57 -17.69 -1.02
N VAL A 102 4.59 -18.05 -0.24
CA VAL A 102 4.60 -17.87 1.23
C VAL A 102 4.69 -16.37 1.56
N GLU A 103 5.57 -15.64 0.89
CA GLU A 103 5.69 -14.19 1.04
C GLU A 103 4.42 -13.48 0.57
N ALA A 104 3.84 -13.87 -0.58
CA ALA A 104 2.59 -13.32 -1.10
C ALA A 104 1.42 -13.52 -0.12
N TYR A 105 1.28 -14.72 0.44
CA TYR A 105 0.31 -15.02 1.48
C TYR A 105 0.47 -14.07 2.67
N ALA A 106 1.71 -13.88 3.14
CA ALA A 106 1.99 -13.00 4.27
C ALA A 106 1.59 -11.54 4.00
N TRP A 107 1.81 -11.03 2.79
CA TRP A 107 1.40 -9.69 2.39
C TRP A 107 -0.11 -9.54 2.28
N TYR A 108 -0.83 -10.53 1.72
CA TYR A 108 -2.30 -10.52 1.68
C TYR A 108 -2.90 -10.59 3.09
N ALA A 109 -2.34 -11.42 3.96
CA ALA A 109 -2.78 -11.51 5.36
C ALA A 109 -2.54 -10.18 6.11
N LEU A 110 -1.39 -9.53 5.89
CA LEU A 110 -1.11 -8.21 6.46
C LEU A 110 -2.08 -7.14 5.95
N ALA A 111 -2.38 -7.13 4.65
CA ALA A 111 -3.36 -6.21 4.07
C ALA A 111 -4.74 -6.39 4.69
N ALA A 112 -5.18 -7.65 4.87
CA ALA A 112 -6.46 -7.98 5.51
C ALA A 112 -6.59 -7.42 6.94
N LEU A 113 -5.49 -7.30 7.68
CA LEU A 113 -5.47 -6.67 9.01
C LEU A 113 -5.61 -5.13 8.98
N ARG A 114 -5.52 -4.51 7.80
CA ARG A 114 -5.46 -3.05 7.62
C ARG A 114 -6.62 -2.49 6.83
N PHE A 115 -7.32 -3.31 6.05
CA PHE A 115 -8.52 -2.87 5.33
C PHE A 115 -9.61 -2.42 6.31
N THR A 116 -10.34 -1.38 5.92
CA THR A 116 -11.46 -0.80 6.65
C THR A 116 -12.76 -1.03 5.88
N GLU A 117 -13.89 -0.56 6.41
CA GLU A 117 -15.17 -0.62 5.70
C GLU A 117 -15.17 0.21 4.41
N GLU A 118 -14.32 1.23 4.32
CA GLU A 118 -14.17 2.08 3.13
C GLU A 118 -13.48 1.35 1.97
N ASP A 119 -12.70 0.29 2.28
CA ASP A 119 -11.93 -0.50 1.31
C ASP A 119 -12.66 -1.81 0.94
N ALA A 120 -13.99 -1.87 1.03
CA ALA A 120 -14.75 -3.13 1.00
C ALA A 120 -14.56 -3.95 -0.30
N GLU A 121 -14.47 -3.30 -1.47
CA GLU A 121 -14.25 -3.99 -2.75
C GLU A 121 -12.87 -4.64 -2.80
N GLU A 122 -11.84 -3.89 -2.46
CA GLU A 122 -10.46 -4.35 -2.48
C GLU A 122 -10.22 -5.41 -1.41
N ALA A 123 -10.88 -5.30 -0.27
CA ALA A 123 -10.84 -6.30 0.80
C ALA A 123 -11.41 -7.65 0.34
N VAL A 124 -12.46 -7.66 -0.49
CA VAL A 124 -13.02 -8.89 -1.08
C VAL A 124 -12.00 -9.56 -2.01
N GLU A 125 -11.39 -8.81 -2.93
CA GLU A 125 -10.38 -9.35 -3.84
C GLU A 125 -9.14 -9.84 -3.07
N ASN A 126 -8.70 -9.08 -2.08
CA ASN A 126 -7.60 -9.48 -1.22
C ASN A 126 -7.90 -10.80 -0.48
N SER A 127 -9.13 -10.95 0.04
CA SER A 127 -9.58 -12.16 0.74
C SER A 127 -9.60 -13.37 -0.21
N ARG A 128 -10.02 -13.16 -1.45
CA ARG A 128 -10.00 -14.21 -2.49
C ARG A 128 -8.57 -14.68 -2.76
N LEU A 129 -7.64 -13.75 -2.98
CA LEU A 129 -6.23 -14.07 -3.26
C LEU A 129 -5.53 -14.71 -2.03
N LEU A 130 -5.87 -14.27 -0.83
CA LEU A 130 -5.37 -14.87 0.41
C LEU A 130 -5.83 -16.33 0.54
N GLN A 131 -7.11 -16.61 0.27
CA GLN A 131 -7.65 -17.98 0.31
C GLN A 131 -7.05 -18.86 -0.77
N GLU A 132 -6.87 -18.33 -1.99
CA GLU A 132 -6.21 -19.02 -3.09
C GLU A 132 -4.77 -19.41 -2.71
N ALA A 133 -3.97 -18.47 -2.23
CA ALA A 133 -2.62 -18.72 -1.76
C ALA A 133 -2.59 -19.75 -0.62
N ALA A 134 -3.48 -19.61 0.37
CA ALA A 134 -3.60 -20.55 1.48
C ALA A 134 -3.95 -21.98 1.03
N GLY A 135 -4.77 -22.11 -0.03
CA GLY A 135 -5.16 -23.41 -0.58
C GLY A 135 -4.01 -24.14 -1.31
N LEU A 136 -3.05 -23.40 -1.82
CA LEU A 136 -1.88 -23.93 -2.54
C LEU A 136 -0.72 -24.25 -1.60
N LEU A 137 -0.69 -23.71 -0.39
CA LEU A 137 0.38 -23.91 0.58
C LEU A 137 0.14 -25.15 1.44
N SER A 138 1.20 -25.91 1.73
CA SER A 138 1.21 -26.93 2.77
C SER A 138 0.99 -26.32 4.15
N LYS A 139 0.74 -27.16 5.16
CA LYS A 139 0.57 -26.71 6.54
C LYS A 139 1.82 -25.99 7.07
N GLU A 140 2.99 -26.52 6.77
CA GLU A 140 4.29 -25.97 7.17
C GLU A 140 4.54 -24.62 6.50
N GLU A 141 4.21 -24.49 5.22
CA GLU A 141 4.32 -23.24 4.47
C GLU A 141 3.38 -22.18 5.00
N ARG A 142 2.12 -22.53 5.32
CA ARG A 142 1.19 -21.60 5.97
C ARG A 142 1.71 -21.12 7.31
N THR A 143 2.24 -22.02 8.14
CA THR A 143 2.87 -21.63 9.42
C THR A 143 4.02 -20.64 9.22
N ARG A 144 4.85 -20.82 8.19
CA ARG A 144 5.89 -19.84 7.84
C ARG A 144 5.30 -18.52 7.37
N GLY A 145 4.24 -18.57 6.57
CA GLY A 145 3.51 -17.38 6.12
C GLY A 145 2.91 -16.59 7.28
N ASP A 146 2.27 -17.26 8.23
CA ASP A 146 1.73 -16.64 9.45
C ASP A 146 2.82 -15.97 10.29
N ALA A 147 3.95 -16.66 10.46
CA ALA A 147 5.11 -16.10 11.15
C ALA A 147 5.67 -14.86 10.42
N ARG A 148 5.71 -14.91 9.09
CA ARG A 148 6.13 -13.78 8.26
C ARG A 148 5.16 -12.61 8.34
N THR A 149 3.85 -12.87 8.34
CA THR A 149 2.82 -11.84 8.57
C THR A 149 3.05 -11.11 9.90
N ALA A 150 3.27 -11.87 10.97
CA ALA A 150 3.54 -11.30 12.29
C ALA A 150 4.85 -10.49 12.35
N GLU A 151 5.86 -10.88 11.59
CA GLU A 151 7.10 -10.12 11.44
C GLU A 151 6.85 -8.79 10.72
N LEU A 152 6.15 -8.82 9.57
CA LEU A 152 5.79 -7.64 8.80
C LEU A 152 4.89 -6.70 9.61
N ASP A 153 3.92 -7.24 10.34
CA ASP A 153 3.03 -6.46 11.19
C ASP A 153 3.81 -5.70 12.27
N ARG A 154 4.76 -6.34 12.94
CA ARG A 154 5.65 -5.67 13.91
C ARG A 154 6.54 -4.63 13.26
N LYS A 155 7.09 -4.91 12.06
CA LYS A 155 7.95 -3.98 11.32
C LYS A 155 7.21 -2.71 10.91
N PHE A 156 5.93 -2.85 10.53
CA PHE A 156 5.09 -1.75 10.05
C PHE A 156 4.05 -1.28 11.08
N ALA A 157 4.11 -1.80 12.32
CA ALA A 157 3.31 -1.28 13.41
C ALA A 157 3.61 0.20 13.60
N ARG A 158 2.56 1.04 13.53
CA ARG A 158 2.73 2.46 13.90
C ARG A 158 3.21 2.49 15.35
N PRO A 159 4.25 3.29 15.69
CA PRO A 159 4.59 3.50 17.09
C PRO A 159 3.31 3.96 17.80
N GLN A 160 2.86 3.19 18.78
CA GLN A 160 1.72 3.58 19.61
C GLN A 160 2.08 4.96 20.18
N LYS A 161 1.29 5.98 19.85
CA LYS A 161 1.36 7.27 20.54
C LYS A 161 1.26 6.95 22.03
N GLY A 162 2.34 7.26 22.76
CA GLY A 162 2.46 6.95 24.16
C GLY A 162 1.16 7.23 24.91
N ARG A 163 0.64 6.23 25.62
CA ARG A 163 -0.27 6.47 26.72
C ARG A 163 0.43 7.49 27.60
N ALA A 164 -0.07 8.73 27.57
CA ALA A 164 0.27 9.69 28.58
C ALA A 164 -0.01 8.98 29.92
N SER A 165 1.04 8.69 30.65
CA SER A 165 0.93 8.30 32.05
C SER A 165 0.17 9.42 32.73
N SER A 166 -1.10 9.19 33.05
CA SER A 166 -1.80 9.99 34.02
C SER A 166 -1.07 9.80 35.36
N GLY A 167 -0.03 10.61 35.57
CA GLY A 167 0.53 10.79 36.88
C GLY A 167 -0.57 11.32 37.78
N SER A 168 -1.09 10.45 38.62
CA SER A 168 -1.78 10.83 39.84
C SER A 168 -0.71 11.37 40.78
N ASP A 169 -0.67 12.68 40.91
CA ASP A 169 -0.08 13.27 42.09
C ASP A 169 -1.22 13.75 42.97
N ALA A 170 -1.21 13.16 44.18
CA ALA A 170 -2.06 13.47 45.31
C ALA A 170 -1.72 14.86 45.91
#